data_cf1b2ee323e004d81c76904766fe5794
#
_entry.id   cf1b2ee323e004d81c76904766fe5794
#
_cell.length_a   1.000
_cell.length_b   1.000
_cell.length_c   1.000
_cell.angle_alpha   90.00
_cell.angle_beta   90.00
_cell.angle_gamma   90.00
#
_symmetry.space_group_name_H-M   'P 1'
#
loop_
_entity.id
_entity.type
_entity.pdbx_description
1 polymer ?
#
loop_
_entity_poly.entity_id
_entity_poly.type
_entity_poly.pdbx_seq_one_letter_code
_entity_poly.pdbx_strand_id
1 'polypeptide(L)'
;MGVAFSESDLEGFLDEALSPDDMARIEKALRKDPALARRLAAINARRDAGIHSVGAIWRRHRLSCPSREQLGSFLLGILPQEAADYVGFHLDLVGCRYCQANRRDLERQQAEARAAAQTRRRKYFQSSAGYLRKSRDKGRGARGEGG
;
A
#
# COMPACT_ATOMS: atom_id res chain seq x y z
N MET A 1 31.78 -17.16 -7.72
CA MET A 1 30.99 -17.85 -6.68
C MET A 1 29.53 -17.60 -6.94
N GLY A 2 28.75 -18.64 -7.24
CA GLY A 2 27.30 -18.51 -7.44
C GLY A 2 26.66 -18.13 -6.11
N VAL A 3 25.75 -17.17 -6.12
CA VAL A 3 24.92 -16.85 -4.97
C VAL A 3 24.08 -18.07 -4.63
N ALA A 4 24.33 -18.69 -3.47
CA ALA A 4 23.57 -19.85 -3.02
C ALA A 4 22.21 -19.34 -2.49
N PHE A 5 21.12 -19.62 -3.18
CA PHE A 5 19.77 -19.36 -2.68
C PHE A 5 19.35 -20.47 -1.71
N SER A 6 18.80 -20.07 -0.58
CA SER A 6 18.21 -20.99 0.41
C SER A 6 16.89 -21.59 -0.09
N GLU A 7 16.42 -22.62 0.58
CA GLU A 7 15.09 -23.18 0.29
C GLU A 7 13.99 -22.15 0.55
N SER A 8 14.12 -21.36 1.62
CA SER A 8 13.20 -20.29 1.95
C SER A 8 13.14 -19.20 0.87
N ASP A 9 14.27 -18.87 0.22
CA ASP A 9 14.29 -17.91 -0.88
C ASP A 9 13.52 -18.46 -2.09
N LEU A 10 13.70 -19.74 -2.41
CA LEU A 10 12.99 -20.40 -3.50
C LEU A 10 11.49 -20.55 -3.22
N GLU A 11 11.10 -20.86 -2.00
CA GLU A 11 9.70 -20.84 -1.58
C GLU A 11 9.11 -19.44 -1.67
N GLY A 12 9.82 -18.42 -1.19
CA GLY A 12 9.43 -17.03 -1.29
C GLY A 12 9.27 -16.56 -2.73
N PHE A 13 10.14 -17.05 -3.63
CA PHE A 13 10.03 -16.81 -5.06
C PHE A 13 8.73 -17.40 -5.64
N LEU A 14 8.40 -18.66 -5.31
CA LEU A 14 7.15 -19.29 -5.74
C LEU A 14 5.89 -18.62 -5.18
N ASP A 15 5.99 -18.00 -4.00
CA ASP A 15 4.91 -17.26 -3.35
C ASP A 15 4.85 -15.79 -3.80
N GLU A 16 5.74 -15.35 -4.71
CA GLU A 16 5.91 -13.96 -5.13
C GLU A 16 6.06 -12.98 -3.94
N ALA A 17 6.67 -13.47 -2.85
CA ALA A 17 6.76 -12.75 -1.58
C ALA A 17 8.08 -11.98 -1.38
N LEU A 18 9.02 -12.10 -2.32
CA LEU A 18 10.32 -11.43 -2.27
C LEU A 18 10.26 -10.02 -2.88
N SER A 19 11.31 -9.23 -2.63
CA SER A 19 11.48 -7.94 -3.29
C SER A 19 11.60 -8.13 -4.82
N PRO A 20 11.23 -7.12 -5.65
CA PRO A 20 11.42 -7.20 -7.10
C PRO A 20 12.86 -7.50 -7.51
N ASP A 21 13.84 -6.97 -6.80
CA ASP A 21 15.26 -7.20 -7.09
C ASP A 21 15.67 -8.64 -6.80
N ASP A 22 15.20 -9.22 -5.69
CA ASP A 22 15.48 -10.62 -5.35
C ASP A 22 14.77 -11.57 -6.31
N MET A 23 13.54 -11.28 -6.70
CA MET A 23 12.82 -12.02 -7.73
C MET A 23 13.61 -12.04 -9.04
N ALA A 24 14.10 -10.88 -9.50
CA ALA A 24 14.90 -10.77 -10.72
C ALA A 24 16.24 -11.51 -10.62
N ARG A 25 16.89 -11.50 -9.44
CA ARG A 25 18.14 -12.23 -9.20
C ARG A 25 17.95 -13.73 -9.28
N ILE A 26 16.89 -14.26 -8.66
CA ILE A 26 16.57 -15.69 -8.71
C ILE A 26 16.19 -16.10 -10.13
N GLU A 27 15.37 -15.34 -10.82
CA GLU A 27 14.98 -15.60 -12.21
C GLU A 27 16.19 -15.66 -13.15
N LYS A 28 17.11 -14.70 -13.00
CA LYS A 28 18.37 -14.70 -13.78
C LYS A 28 19.25 -15.90 -13.49
N ALA A 29 19.30 -16.37 -12.23
CA ALA A 29 20.05 -17.55 -11.83
C ALA A 29 19.39 -18.82 -12.37
N LEU A 30 18.08 -18.96 -12.33
CA LEU A 30 17.32 -20.09 -12.85
C LEU A 30 17.56 -20.32 -14.36
N ARG A 31 17.73 -19.25 -15.12
CA ARG A 31 18.04 -19.34 -16.57
C ARG A 31 19.43 -19.89 -16.85
N LYS A 32 20.35 -19.83 -15.88
CA LYS A 32 21.76 -20.19 -16.05
C LYS A 32 22.14 -21.47 -15.33
N ASP A 33 21.40 -21.84 -14.31
CA ASP A 33 21.70 -22.98 -13.44
C ASP A 33 20.58 -24.04 -13.46
N PRO A 34 20.75 -25.11 -14.25
CA PRO A 34 19.79 -26.22 -14.29
C PRO A 34 19.65 -26.96 -12.95
N ALA A 35 20.66 -26.91 -12.07
CA ALA A 35 20.56 -27.55 -10.76
C ALA A 35 19.62 -26.74 -9.85
N LEU A 36 19.69 -25.41 -9.91
CA LEU A 36 18.75 -24.53 -9.21
C LEU A 36 17.32 -24.73 -9.71
N ALA A 37 17.14 -24.85 -11.03
CA ALA A 37 15.83 -25.10 -11.63
C ALA A 37 15.24 -26.45 -11.14
N ARG A 38 16.05 -27.51 -11.05
CA ARG A 38 15.61 -28.79 -10.48
C ARG A 38 15.22 -28.68 -9.00
N ARG A 39 15.98 -27.92 -8.21
CA ARG A 39 15.63 -27.66 -6.81
C ARG A 39 14.27 -26.97 -6.69
N LEU A 40 14.04 -25.94 -7.51
CA LEU A 40 12.76 -25.21 -7.53
C LEU A 40 11.61 -26.15 -7.93
N ALA A 41 11.79 -26.98 -8.95
CA ALA A 41 10.81 -27.96 -9.38
C ALA A 41 10.48 -28.98 -8.27
N ALA A 42 11.50 -29.45 -7.52
CA ALA A 42 11.29 -30.35 -6.39
C ALA A 42 10.48 -29.68 -5.25
N ILE A 43 10.74 -28.42 -4.96
CA ILE A 43 9.95 -27.64 -3.98
C ILE A 43 8.49 -27.53 -4.46
N ASN A 44 8.29 -27.20 -5.73
CA ASN A 44 6.94 -27.08 -6.27
C ASN A 44 6.19 -28.41 -6.23
N ALA A 45 6.83 -29.51 -6.59
CA ALA A 45 6.23 -30.85 -6.54
C ALA A 45 5.80 -31.25 -5.10
N ARG A 46 6.60 -30.91 -4.08
CA ARG A 46 6.20 -31.11 -2.68
C ARG A 46 4.96 -30.28 -2.31
N ARG A 47 4.89 -29.02 -2.78
CA ARG A 47 3.72 -28.14 -2.57
C ARG A 47 2.47 -28.72 -3.21
N ASP A 48 2.57 -29.23 -4.43
CA ASP A 48 1.46 -29.87 -5.14
C ASP A 48 1.00 -31.16 -4.43
N ALA A 49 1.90 -31.85 -3.75
CA ALA A 49 1.59 -32.98 -2.88
C ALA A 49 1.03 -32.58 -1.50
N GLY A 50 0.80 -31.29 -1.24
CA GLY A 50 0.26 -30.78 0.03
C GLY A 50 1.29 -30.66 1.15
N ILE A 51 2.58 -30.82 0.86
CA ILE A 51 3.66 -30.68 1.85
C ILE A 51 4.16 -29.24 1.84
N HIS A 52 3.93 -28.52 2.94
CA HIS A 52 4.31 -27.13 3.08
C HIS A 52 5.26 -26.92 4.26
N SER A 53 6.25 -26.05 4.08
CA SER A 53 7.08 -25.58 5.20
C SER A 53 6.27 -24.64 6.11
N VAL A 54 6.73 -24.48 7.36
CA VAL A 54 6.15 -23.49 8.29
C VAL A 54 6.21 -22.09 7.67
N GLY A 55 7.31 -21.75 7.01
CA GLY A 55 7.45 -20.46 6.32
C GLY A 55 6.45 -20.27 5.19
N ALA A 56 6.18 -21.31 4.40
CA ALA A 56 5.16 -21.27 3.36
C ALA A 56 3.75 -21.07 3.92
N ILE A 57 3.41 -21.77 5.01
CA ILE A 57 2.13 -21.59 5.70
C ILE A 57 2.00 -20.14 6.22
N TRP A 58 3.05 -19.64 6.86
CA TRP A 58 3.09 -18.29 7.41
C TRP A 58 2.85 -17.21 6.33
N ARG A 59 3.56 -17.32 5.20
CA ARG A 59 3.40 -16.39 4.06
C ARG A 59 2.00 -16.44 3.45
N ARG A 60 1.47 -17.62 3.21
CA ARG A 60 0.12 -17.79 2.61
C ARG A 60 -0.98 -17.19 3.45
N HIS A 61 -0.93 -17.40 4.76
CA HIS A 61 -1.94 -16.88 5.68
C HIS A 61 -1.66 -15.45 6.14
N ARG A 62 -0.56 -14.86 5.69
CA ARG A 62 -0.17 -13.46 6.02
C ARG A 62 -0.16 -13.18 7.52
N LEU A 63 0.30 -14.13 8.32
CA LEU A 63 0.22 -14.06 9.78
C LEU A 63 0.97 -12.88 10.39
N SER A 64 2.02 -12.39 9.72
CA SER A 64 2.80 -11.22 10.16
C SER A 64 2.32 -9.91 9.53
N CYS A 65 1.38 -9.93 8.58
CA CYS A 65 0.96 -8.72 7.90
C CYS A 65 0.00 -7.90 8.76
N PRO A 66 0.24 -6.59 8.93
CA PRO A 66 -0.75 -5.70 9.51
C PRO A 66 -2.03 -5.68 8.64
N SER A 67 -3.17 -5.52 9.28
CA SER A 67 -4.45 -5.38 8.57
C SER A 67 -4.49 -4.07 7.76
N ARG A 68 -5.41 -3.99 6.81
CA ARG A 68 -5.63 -2.75 6.05
C ARG A 68 -6.03 -1.58 6.95
N GLU A 69 -6.80 -1.84 8.00
CA GLU A 69 -7.20 -0.84 9.00
C GLU A 69 -5.99 -0.34 9.80
N GLN A 70 -5.10 -1.25 10.21
CA GLN A 70 -3.86 -0.88 10.89
C GLN A 70 -2.95 -0.05 9.98
N LEU A 71 -2.83 -0.39 8.70
CA LEU A 71 -2.09 0.42 7.72
C LEU A 71 -2.71 1.81 7.55
N GLY A 72 -4.03 1.89 7.48
CA GLY A 72 -4.74 3.17 7.43
C GLY A 72 -4.51 4.03 8.67
N SER A 73 -4.59 3.44 9.85
CA SER A 73 -4.31 4.09 11.12
C SER A 73 -2.85 4.54 11.26
N PHE A 74 -1.91 3.74 10.70
CA PHE A 74 -0.49 4.11 10.61
C PHE A 74 -0.29 5.36 9.76
N LEU A 75 -0.90 5.42 8.58
CA LEU A 75 -0.82 6.58 7.69
C LEU A 75 -1.46 7.86 8.28
N LEU A 76 -2.44 7.68 9.17
CA LEU A 76 -3.06 8.78 9.91
C LEU A 76 -2.28 9.19 11.17
N GLY A 77 -1.27 8.41 11.56
CA GLY A 77 -0.48 8.69 12.77
C GLY A 77 -1.24 8.48 14.08
N ILE A 78 -2.25 7.60 14.10
CA ILE A 78 -3.11 7.37 15.27
C ILE A 78 -2.89 6.00 15.94
N LEU A 79 -1.91 5.22 15.46
CA LEU A 79 -1.54 3.98 16.14
C LEU A 79 -0.75 4.25 17.42
N PRO A 80 -0.90 3.37 18.44
CA PRO A 80 0.04 3.32 19.57
C PRO A 80 1.47 3.10 19.07
N GLN A 81 2.47 3.67 19.76
CA GLN A 81 3.86 3.67 19.32
C GLN A 81 4.39 2.27 18.98
N GLU A 82 4.19 1.29 19.83
CA GLU A 82 4.64 -0.08 19.59
C GLU A 82 4.05 -0.69 18.32
N ALA A 83 2.76 -0.44 18.05
CA ALA A 83 2.11 -0.91 16.84
C ALA A 83 2.62 -0.16 15.60
N ALA A 84 2.87 1.14 15.70
CA ALA A 84 3.44 1.96 14.64
C ALA A 84 4.86 1.49 14.28
N ASP A 85 5.69 1.20 15.30
CA ASP A 85 7.05 0.69 15.12
C ASP A 85 7.04 -0.67 14.40
N TYR A 86 6.12 -1.57 14.78
CA TYR A 86 5.95 -2.86 14.10
C TYR A 86 5.53 -2.69 12.64
N VAL A 87 4.56 -1.84 12.35
CA VAL A 87 4.10 -1.58 10.98
C VAL A 87 5.22 -0.97 10.14
N GLY A 88 5.97 0.00 10.69
CA GLY A 88 7.13 0.59 10.03
C GLY A 88 8.20 -0.45 9.73
N PHE A 89 8.58 -1.28 10.70
CA PHE A 89 9.51 -2.39 10.53
C PHE A 89 9.05 -3.36 9.41
N HIS A 90 7.77 -3.74 9.40
CA HIS A 90 7.22 -4.65 8.41
C HIS A 90 7.22 -4.07 7.00
N LEU A 91 6.95 -2.78 6.87
CA LEU A 91 6.95 -2.08 5.57
C LEU A 91 8.36 -1.83 5.03
N ASP A 92 9.27 -1.36 5.89
CA ASP A 92 10.54 -0.77 5.45
C ASP A 92 11.69 -1.77 5.55
N LEU A 93 11.75 -2.62 6.60
CA LEU A 93 12.82 -3.59 6.79
C LEU A 93 12.45 -4.95 6.19
N VAL A 94 11.27 -5.49 6.50
CA VAL A 94 10.78 -6.74 5.90
C VAL A 94 10.45 -6.54 4.42
N GLY A 95 10.02 -5.35 4.04
CA GLY A 95 9.72 -4.99 2.66
C GLY A 95 8.56 -5.79 2.06
N CYS A 96 7.55 -6.15 2.86
CA CYS A 96 6.42 -6.96 2.42
C CYS A 96 5.68 -6.32 1.25
N ARG A 97 5.73 -6.94 0.07
CA ARG A 97 5.14 -6.41 -1.18
C ARG A 97 3.63 -6.17 -1.07
N TYR A 98 2.91 -7.07 -0.41
CA TYR A 98 1.46 -6.94 -0.21
C TYR A 98 1.11 -5.73 0.66
N CYS A 99 1.81 -5.55 1.77
CA CYS A 99 1.58 -4.42 2.67
C CYS A 99 2.01 -3.10 2.05
N GLN A 100 3.09 -3.08 1.28
CA GLN A 100 3.50 -1.90 0.50
C GLN A 100 2.49 -1.54 -0.60
N ALA A 101 1.90 -2.53 -1.27
CA ALA A 101 0.84 -2.29 -2.25
C ALA A 101 -0.42 -1.72 -1.59
N ASN A 102 -0.84 -2.27 -0.45
CA ASN A 102 -1.95 -1.76 0.35
C ASN A 102 -1.69 -0.33 0.84
N ARG A 103 -0.46 -0.03 1.30
CA ARG A 103 -0.07 1.32 1.71
C ARG A 103 -0.24 2.31 0.55
N ARG A 104 0.32 2.02 -0.62
CA ARG A 104 0.21 2.88 -1.80
C ARG A 104 -1.23 3.11 -2.24
N ASP A 105 -2.07 2.08 -2.17
CA ASP A 105 -3.49 2.20 -2.48
C ASP A 105 -4.21 3.13 -1.48
N LEU A 106 -3.96 2.98 -0.19
CA LEU A 106 -4.52 3.85 0.85
C LEU A 106 -4.04 5.30 0.71
N GLU A 107 -2.76 5.52 0.44
CA GLU A 107 -2.20 6.86 0.18
C GLU A 107 -2.89 7.54 -1.01
N ARG A 108 -3.11 6.80 -2.11
CA ARG A 108 -3.85 7.29 -3.28
C ARG A 108 -5.28 7.66 -2.92
N GLN A 109 -6.01 6.78 -2.22
CA GLN A 109 -7.39 7.05 -1.79
C GLN A 109 -7.48 8.28 -0.89
N GLN A 110 -6.53 8.46 0.03
CA GLN A 110 -6.47 9.65 0.88
C GLN A 110 -6.21 10.93 0.08
N ALA A 111 -5.31 10.88 -0.90
CA ALA A 111 -5.03 12.02 -1.78
C ALA A 111 -6.25 12.42 -2.61
N GLU A 112 -6.94 11.44 -3.18
CA GLU A 112 -8.19 11.65 -3.95
C GLU A 112 -9.30 12.24 -3.06
N ALA A 113 -9.47 11.73 -1.86
CA ALA A 113 -10.45 12.23 -0.90
C ALA A 113 -10.16 13.68 -0.47
N ARG A 114 -8.89 14.01 -0.24
CA ARG A 114 -8.45 15.39 0.08
C ARG A 114 -8.72 16.34 -1.10
N ALA A 115 -8.37 15.94 -2.33
CA ALA A 115 -8.61 16.75 -3.52
C ALA A 115 -10.12 17.00 -3.74
N ALA A 116 -10.95 15.96 -3.58
CA ALA A 116 -12.40 16.08 -3.68
C ALA A 116 -12.99 17.00 -2.58
N ALA A 117 -12.47 16.93 -1.35
CA ALA A 117 -12.87 17.80 -0.25
C ALA A 117 -12.50 19.27 -0.53
N GLN A 118 -11.29 19.51 -1.05
CA GLN A 118 -10.85 20.87 -1.43
C GLN A 118 -11.71 21.45 -2.56
N THR A 119 -12.06 20.65 -3.57
CA THR A 119 -12.92 21.07 -4.67
C THR A 119 -14.33 21.43 -4.17
N ARG A 120 -14.92 20.61 -3.30
CA ARG A 120 -16.23 20.91 -2.66
C ARG A 120 -16.17 22.19 -1.85
N ARG A 121 -15.12 22.38 -1.04
CA ARG A 121 -14.88 23.56 -0.24
C ARG A 121 -14.78 24.83 -1.09
N ARG A 122 -14.02 24.77 -2.20
CA ARG A 122 -13.91 25.90 -3.14
C ARG A 122 -15.25 26.27 -3.74
N LYS A 123 -16.02 25.28 -4.22
CA LYS A 123 -17.36 25.52 -4.78
C LYS A 123 -18.30 26.15 -3.77
N TYR A 124 -18.27 25.68 -2.53
CA TYR A 124 -19.09 26.23 -1.45
C TYR A 124 -18.74 27.69 -1.17
N PHE A 125 -17.46 28.02 -1.02
CA PHE A 125 -17.02 29.40 -0.80
C PHE A 125 -17.31 30.33 -1.98
N GLN A 126 -17.18 29.85 -3.21
CA GLN A 126 -17.52 30.62 -4.40
C GLN A 126 -19.03 30.95 -4.47
N SER A 127 -19.88 29.97 -4.16
CA SER A 127 -21.34 30.20 -4.13
C SER A 127 -21.74 31.15 -3.00
N SER A 128 -21.15 30.99 -1.81
CA SER A 128 -21.41 31.87 -0.66
C SER A 128 -20.95 33.30 -0.92
N ALA A 129 -19.77 33.50 -1.53
CA ALA A 129 -19.28 34.81 -1.91
C ALA A 129 -20.17 35.50 -2.97
N GLY A 130 -20.76 34.72 -3.89
CA GLY A 130 -21.74 35.21 -4.87
C GLY A 130 -23.04 35.65 -4.21
N TYR A 131 -23.47 34.91 -3.18
CA TYR A 131 -24.68 35.28 -2.42
C TYR A 131 -24.51 36.59 -1.63
N LEU A 132 -23.38 36.78 -0.99
CA LEU A 132 -23.05 37.99 -0.24
C LEU A 132 -22.89 39.20 -1.14
N ARG A 133 -22.38 39.08 -2.36
CA ARG A 133 -22.32 40.16 -3.35
C ARG A 133 -23.72 40.60 -3.77
N LYS A 134 -24.60 39.62 -4.05
CA LYS A 134 -25.98 39.90 -4.50
C LYS A 134 -26.85 40.57 -3.42
N SER A 135 -26.63 40.30 -2.15
CA SER A 135 -27.29 40.96 -1.03
C SER A 135 -26.78 42.40 -0.79
N ARG A 136 -25.49 42.64 -1.09
CA ARG A 136 -24.88 44.00 -0.95
C ARG A 136 -25.36 44.95 -2.04
N ASP A 137 -25.60 44.50 -3.27
CA ASP A 137 -26.16 45.31 -4.36
C ASP A 137 -27.64 45.64 -4.14
N LYS A 138 -28.42 44.77 -3.54
CA LYS A 138 -29.83 45.04 -3.18
C LYS A 138 -29.97 46.08 -2.04
N GLY A 139 -28.96 46.20 -1.17
CA GLY A 139 -28.94 47.21 -0.08
C GLY A 139 -28.53 48.61 -0.52
N ARG A 140 -27.92 48.77 -1.70
CA ARG A 140 -27.46 50.06 -2.22
C ARG A 140 -28.50 50.82 -3.07
N GLY A 141 -29.52 50.09 -3.56
CA GLY A 141 -30.59 50.69 -4.38
C GLY A 141 -31.75 51.32 -3.62
N ALA A 142 -31.74 51.32 -2.28
CA ALA A 142 -32.87 51.79 -1.47
C ALA A 142 -32.63 53.13 -0.75
N ARG A 143 -31.63 53.91 -1.15
CA ARG A 143 -31.40 55.27 -0.63
C ARG A 143 -31.23 56.24 -1.78
N GLY A 144 -32.34 56.72 -2.26
CA GLY A 144 -32.33 57.84 -3.24
C GLY A 144 -33.66 57.97 -3.91
N GLU A 145 -34.64 58.51 -3.13
CA GLU A 145 -35.76 59.32 -3.63
C GLU A 145 -36.60 59.73 -2.42
N GLY A 146 -36.49 61.01 -2.07
CA GLY A 146 -37.24 61.59 -0.99
C GLY A 146 -36.69 63.00 -0.70
N GLY A 147 -37.02 63.94 -1.59
CA GLY A 147 -36.83 65.40 -1.36
C GLY A 147 -38.00 66.12 -1.87
#